data_62294778e66dbc778dc5e10c09e09d09
#
_entry.id   62294778e66dbc778dc5e10c09e09d09
#
_cell.length_a   1.000
_cell.length_b   1.000
_cell.length_c   1.000
_cell.angle_alpha   90.00
_cell.angle_beta   90.00
_cell.angle_gamma   90.00
#
_symmetry.space_group_name_H-M   'P 1'
#
loop_
_entity.id
_entity.type
_entity.pdbx_description
1 polymer ?
#
loop_
_entity_poly.entity_id
_entity_poly.type
_entity_poly.pdbx_seq_one_letter_code
_entity_poly.pdbx_strand_id
1 'polypeptide(L)'
;MSCRSIRLLESDDETVALNREQRRKILEQFERLEKEMRDLRKEQRELREENGELKRENKRLNDRIRKLESTPQMLSSSDSTAEAGGVPTSRIFYRRPRHTDRKPGGQPGHEGHGRNRPETNSAPVTISLDRCTECGSRLGEPSDSLSRTITDIPPPRAVVYELRLNRYTCPQCRSRVTAPSPLPPNMQFGPVLASHIAHMRMLGMSIGNARTMLRESHGIGLSDATVLSMEQWVASSLEQQYGKLKKNLKRHGNAGADETRLRVNGDNGWLWAIATNSSVVYRIANTRGSAVPKELLSGYTGTLCHDDWKPYNAITTAKHQLDYLHVNRWIERAEVRHGIEPRPLLGGLPAVLTRRGRPPDEFISFADGVRNILSRAVHATEKSERARKYAHTVASRELHTLLERRWKDRDAAHIAAELRRRFGMLFTFLRHRGVPWHNNRAENAIRQGVLHRKISGGRRTWNGAHVLECIMSVYRTCRKRKEDFRATVLSSLVRGGYRERITQLPVP
;
A
#
# COMPACT_ATOMS: atom_id res chain seq x y z
N MET A 1 5.83 4.06 46.49
CA MET A 1 5.72 5.12 47.52
C MET A 1 6.25 4.55 48.81
N SER A 2 7.15 5.22 49.47
CA SER A 2 7.93 4.70 50.61
C SER A 2 7.17 4.83 51.93
N CYS A 3 7.57 4.02 52.94
CA CYS A 3 7.07 4.07 54.34
C CYS A 3 6.95 5.48 54.98
N ARG A 4 7.37 6.51 54.34
CA ARG A 4 7.21 7.92 54.79
C ARG A 4 5.78 8.44 54.63
N SER A 5 5.01 7.96 53.65
CA SER A 5 3.64 8.48 53.39
C SER A 5 2.60 7.97 54.38
N ILE A 6 2.84 6.81 55.03
CA ILE A 6 1.93 6.24 56.02
C ILE A 6 2.11 6.91 57.37
N ARG A 7 3.33 7.34 57.74
CA ARG A 7 3.60 8.07 59.01
C ARG A 7 2.98 9.47 59.07
N LEU A 8 2.66 10.09 57.94
CA LEU A 8 2.01 11.41 57.92
C LEU A 8 0.49 11.35 58.22
N LEU A 9 -0.10 10.15 58.19
CA LEU A 9 -1.53 9.94 58.59
C LEU A 9 -1.70 9.62 60.08
N GLU A 10 -0.60 9.38 60.79
CA GLU A 10 -0.57 9.09 62.21
C GLU A 10 -0.15 10.31 63.07
N SER A 11 0.26 11.45 62.44
CA SER A 11 0.60 12.68 63.19
C SER A 11 -0.64 13.57 63.33
N ASP A 12 -0.90 13.99 64.54
CA ASP A 12 -1.99 14.92 64.92
C ASP A 12 -1.72 16.40 64.51
N ASP A 13 -1.16 16.63 63.32
CA ASP A 13 -0.90 17.97 62.84
C ASP A 13 -2.11 18.55 62.10
N GLU A 14 -2.58 19.71 62.52
CA GLU A 14 -3.86 20.37 62.25
C GLU A 14 -3.99 20.99 60.85
N THR A 15 -3.81 20.26 59.76
CA THR A 15 -4.01 20.89 58.41
C THR A 15 -4.98 20.22 57.49
N VAL A 16 -5.56 19.04 57.80
CA VAL A 16 -6.73 18.50 57.08
C VAL A 16 -7.64 17.75 58.08
N ALA A 17 -8.74 18.39 58.50
CA ALA A 17 -9.73 17.82 59.40
C ALA A 17 -10.57 16.69 58.76
N LEU A 18 -9.93 15.52 58.53
CA LEU A 18 -10.66 14.31 58.20
C LEU A 18 -11.24 13.70 59.49
N ASN A 19 -12.54 13.41 59.50
CA ASN A 19 -13.15 12.74 60.65
C ASN A 19 -12.66 11.26 60.73
N ARG A 20 -12.76 10.64 61.90
CA ARG A 20 -12.29 9.26 62.17
C ARG A 20 -12.81 8.22 61.17
N GLU A 21 -14.00 8.38 60.67
CA GLU A 21 -14.64 7.49 59.71
C GLU A 21 -14.02 7.64 58.29
N GLN A 22 -13.71 8.86 57.87
CA GLN A 22 -13.05 9.13 56.62
C GLN A 22 -11.61 8.58 56.60
N ARG A 23 -10.86 8.75 57.68
CA ARG A 23 -9.52 8.15 57.86
C ARG A 23 -9.57 6.62 57.78
N ARG A 24 -10.55 5.97 58.39
CA ARG A 24 -10.73 4.51 58.35
C ARG A 24 -11.00 4.06 56.87
N LYS A 25 -11.91 4.70 56.18
CA LYS A 25 -12.25 4.37 54.78
C LYS A 25 -11.04 4.54 53.84
N ILE A 26 -10.22 5.56 54.05
CA ILE A 26 -8.99 5.76 53.28
C ILE A 26 -7.98 4.65 53.58
N LEU A 27 -7.78 4.26 54.81
CA LEU A 27 -6.88 3.15 55.18
C LEU A 27 -7.34 1.83 54.57
N GLU A 28 -8.64 1.49 54.66
CA GLU A 28 -9.21 0.30 54.02
C GLU A 28 -9.01 0.29 52.50
N GLN A 29 -9.14 1.45 51.85
CA GLN A 29 -8.84 1.59 50.40
C GLN A 29 -7.36 1.42 50.10
N PHE A 30 -6.47 1.93 50.93
CA PHE A 30 -5.01 1.74 50.75
C PHE A 30 -4.63 0.26 50.90
N GLU A 31 -5.12 -0.43 51.89
CA GLU A 31 -4.87 -1.87 52.10
C GLU A 31 -5.35 -2.70 50.92
N ARG A 32 -6.55 -2.35 50.36
CA ARG A 32 -7.09 -2.98 49.19
C ARG A 32 -6.23 -2.76 47.95
N LEU A 33 -5.79 -1.51 47.70
CA LEU A 33 -4.90 -1.17 46.58
C LEU A 33 -3.51 -1.81 46.71
N GLU A 34 -2.98 -1.92 47.93
CA GLU A 34 -1.73 -2.65 48.16
C GLU A 34 -1.83 -4.12 47.88
N LYS A 35 -2.99 -4.74 48.21
CA LYS A 35 -3.26 -6.13 47.87
C LYS A 35 -3.34 -6.31 46.37
N GLU A 36 -4.14 -5.50 45.68
CA GLU A 36 -4.24 -5.53 44.20
C GLU A 36 -2.87 -5.33 43.54
N MET A 37 -2.05 -4.43 44.07
CA MET A 37 -0.67 -4.22 43.55
C MET A 37 0.23 -5.44 43.80
N ARG A 38 0.08 -6.16 44.88
CA ARG A 38 0.80 -7.42 45.13
C ARG A 38 0.38 -8.50 44.14
N ASP A 39 -0.91 -8.65 43.90
CA ASP A 39 -1.47 -9.65 42.98
C ASP A 39 -1.04 -9.35 41.54
N LEU A 40 -1.12 -8.09 41.05
CA LEU A 40 -0.65 -7.66 39.75
C LEU A 40 0.87 -7.86 39.55
N ARG A 41 1.68 -7.65 40.58
CA ARG A 41 3.13 -7.93 40.53
C ARG A 41 3.43 -9.42 40.47
N LYS A 42 2.57 -10.27 41.03
CA LYS A 42 2.67 -11.72 40.93
C LYS A 42 2.33 -12.16 39.52
N GLU A 43 1.21 -11.74 38.97
CA GLU A 43 0.79 -12.02 37.61
C GLU A 43 1.83 -11.52 36.56
N GLN A 44 2.39 -10.33 36.78
CA GLN A 44 3.46 -9.81 35.92
C GLN A 44 4.72 -10.68 35.93
N ARG A 45 5.05 -11.31 37.07
CA ARG A 45 6.18 -12.25 37.15
C ARG A 45 5.88 -13.53 36.37
N GLU A 46 4.70 -14.12 36.59
CA GLU A 46 4.24 -15.33 35.90
C GLU A 46 4.24 -15.11 34.35
N LEU A 47 3.68 -14.00 33.87
CA LEU A 47 3.72 -13.63 32.45
C LEU A 47 5.13 -13.41 31.89
N ARG A 48 6.07 -12.90 32.69
CA ARG A 48 7.48 -12.77 32.29
C ARG A 48 8.18 -14.12 32.17
N GLU A 49 7.86 -15.06 33.06
CA GLU A 49 8.39 -16.41 32.99
C GLU A 49 7.85 -17.17 31.80
N GLU A 50 6.54 -17.13 31.55
CA GLU A 50 5.89 -17.71 30.38
C GLU A 50 6.45 -17.13 29.07
N ASN A 51 6.60 -15.81 28.95
CA ASN A 51 7.26 -15.17 27.82
C ASN A 51 8.72 -15.62 27.65
N GLY A 52 9.42 -15.89 28.74
CA GLY A 52 10.77 -16.44 28.74
C GLY A 52 10.81 -17.86 28.17
N GLU A 53 9.84 -18.69 28.52
CA GLU A 53 9.69 -20.07 28.01
C GLU A 53 9.34 -20.07 26.52
N LEU A 54 8.35 -19.29 26.12
CA LEU A 54 7.94 -19.12 24.72
C LEU A 54 9.09 -18.63 23.83
N LYS A 55 9.94 -17.73 24.32
CA LYS A 55 11.14 -17.29 23.61
C LYS A 55 12.17 -18.42 23.45
N ARG A 56 12.34 -19.25 24.48
CA ARG A 56 13.25 -20.42 24.41
C ARG A 56 12.74 -21.46 23.42
N GLU A 57 11.43 -21.72 23.44
CA GLU A 57 10.79 -22.64 22.50
C GLU A 57 10.87 -22.13 21.04
N ASN A 58 10.58 -20.88 20.80
CA ASN A 58 10.74 -20.24 19.49
C ASN A 58 12.20 -20.33 18.98
N LYS A 59 13.17 -20.16 19.86
CA LYS A 59 14.60 -20.35 19.49
C LYS A 59 14.88 -21.80 19.10
N ARG A 60 14.39 -22.77 19.87
CA ARG A 60 14.54 -24.22 19.58
C ARG A 60 13.88 -24.58 18.24
N LEU A 61 12.68 -24.07 17.98
CA LEU A 61 11.97 -24.30 16.73
C LEU A 61 12.70 -23.70 15.55
N ASN A 62 13.22 -22.48 15.67
CA ASN A 62 14.03 -21.84 14.62
C ASN A 62 15.34 -22.58 14.36
N ASP A 63 16.03 -23.09 15.39
CA ASP A 63 17.23 -23.89 15.24
C ASP A 63 16.93 -25.25 14.58
N ARG A 64 15.76 -25.84 14.86
CA ARG A 64 15.28 -27.06 14.19
C ARG A 64 14.94 -26.83 12.73
N ILE A 65 14.32 -25.69 12.40
CA ILE A 65 14.06 -25.25 11.03
C ILE A 65 15.39 -25.09 10.28
N ARG A 66 16.38 -24.39 10.87
CA ARG A 66 17.72 -24.25 10.27
C ARG A 66 18.41 -25.60 10.02
N LYS A 67 18.30 -26.55 10.96
CA LYS A 67 18.83 -27.91 10.78
C LYS A 67 18.12 -28.68 9.66
N LEU A 68 16.81 -28.52 9.51
CA LEU A 68 16.05 -29.13 8.42
C LEU A 68 16.36 -28.48 7.05
N GLU A 69 16.61 -27.16 7.04
CA GLU A 69 17.03 -26.43 5.85
C GLU A 69 18.48 -26.70 5.44
N SER A 70 19.36 -27.05 6.40
CA SER A 70 20.79 -27.36 6.16
C SER A 70 21.08 -28.82 5.78
N THR A 71 20.06 -29.69 5.74
CA THR A 71 20.24 -31.07 5.24
C THR A 71 20.34 -31.04 3.72
N PRO A 72 21.45 -31.39 3.09
CA PRO A 72 21.62 -31.28 1.65
C PRO A 72 20.70 -32.28 0.94
N GLN A 73 19.57 -31.84 0.41
CA GLN A 73 18.94 -32.55 -0.68
C GLN A 73 19.76 -32.27 -1.94
N MET A 74 20.51 -33.26 -2.36
CA MET A 74 21.15 -33.30 -3.67
C MET A 74 20.09 -33.05 -4.76
N LEU A 75 20.02 -31.84 -5.26
CA LEU A 75 19.48 -31.50 -6.58
C LEU A 75 20.42 -30.48 -7.21
N SER A 76 21.00 -30.94 -8.27
CA SER A 76 22.04 -30.32 -9.10
C SER A 76 21.69 -28.91 -9.58
N SER A 77 22.69 -28.06 -9.51
CA SER A 77 23.16 -27.01 -10.41
C SER A 77 22.36 -25.70 -10.53
N SER A 78 23.12 -24.67 -10.19
CA SER A 78 23.19 -23.29 -10.72
C SER A 78 22.03 -22.36 -10.39
N ASP A 79 22.18 -21.49 -9.46
CA ASP A 79 22.73 -20.16 -9.45
C ASP A 79 22.57 -19.48 -8.09
N SER A 80 23.62 -18.82 -7.72
CA SER A 80 23.89 -18.11 -6.48
C SER A 80 23.02 -16.88 -6.26
N THR A 81 22.95 -16.54 -4.98
CA THR A 81 22.47 -15.32 -4.31
C THR A 81 21.00 -15.26 -3.93
N ALA A 82 20.71 -15.73 -2.71
CA ALA A 82 19.55 -15.29 -1.96
C ALA A 82 19.93 -15.15 -0.49
N GLU A 83 20.07 -13.91 -0.07
CA GLU A 83 20.19 -13.57 1.35
C GLU A 83 18.94 -13.95 2.14
N ALA A 84 19.18 -14.42 3.35
CA ALA A 84 18.17 -14.88 4.30
C ALA A 84 17.24 -13.75 4.75
N GLY A 85 15.98 -13.88 4.47
CA GLY A 85 14.89 -13.07 5.03
C GLY A 85 13.56 -13.72 4.71
N GLY A 86 12.76 -14.00 5.76
CA GLY A 86 11.48 -14.71 5.67
C GLY A 86 10.64 -14.29 4.47
N VAL A 87 10.38 -15.25 3.59
CA VAL A 87 9.70 -15.04 2.31
C VAL A 87 8.24 -14.65 2.57
N PRO A 88 7.77 -13.45 2.18
CA PRO A 88 6.36 -13.14 2.22
C PRO A 88 5.60 -14.13 1.34
N THR A 89 4.47 -14.63 1.81
CA THR A 89 3.60 -15.56 1.08
C THR A 89 3.20 -15.09 -0.33
N SER A 90 3.33 -13.80 -0.63
CA SER A 90 3.15 -13.23 -1.97
C SER A 90 4.24 -13.61 -2.99
N ARG A 91 5.43 -14.10 -2.55
CA ARG A 91 6.49 -14.55 -3.46
C ARG A 91 6.24 -15.94 -4.07
N ILE A 92 5.38 -16.74 -3.47
CA ILE A 92 5.01 -18.07 -4.00
C ILE A 92 4.30 -17.95 -5.36
N PHE A 93 3.74 -16.78 -5.69
CA PHE A 93 2.94 -16.53 -6.89
C PHE A 93 3.62 -15.66 -7.95
N TYR A 94 4.88 -15.29 -7.77
CA TYR A 94 5.63 -14.80 -8.92
C TYR A 94 5.81 -15.99 -9.87
N ARG A 95 5.16 -15.91 -11.07
CA ARG A 95 5.54 -16.75 -12.19
C ARG A 95 7.07 -16.75 -12.21
N ARG A 96 7.69 -17.90 -12.00
CA ARG A 96 9.06 -18.11 -12.48
C ARG A 96 9.07 -17.57 -13.90
N PRO A 97 10.03 -16.70 -14.27
CA PRO A 97 10.15 -16.30 -15.67
C PRO A 97 10.06 -17.60 -16.45
N ARG A 98 9.11 -17.70 -17.40
CA ARG A 98 9.14 -18.84 -18.32
C ARG A 98 10.56 -18.84 -18.85
N HIS A 99 11.27 -19.94 -18.67
CA HIS A 99 12.49 -20.21 -19.45
C HIS A 99 12.01 -20.17 -20.90
N THR A 100 12.12 -19.00 -21.49
CA THR A 100 11.98 -18.85 -22.93
C THR A 100 13.39 -19.09 -23.44
N ASP A 101 13.58 -19.99 -24.37
CA ASP A 101 14.82 -20.16 -25.12
C ASP A 101 15.16 -18.91 -25.96
N ARG A 102 14.45 -17.82 -25.75
CA ARG A 102 14.64 -16.53 -26.38
C ARG A 102 15.80 -15.78 -25.72
N LYS A 103 16.80 -15.43 -26.50
CA LYS A 103 17.91 -14.59 -26.06
C LYS A 103 17.40 -13.24 -25.56
N PRO A 104 18.02 -12.64 -24.51
CA PRO A 104 17.70 -11.28 -24.08
C PRO A 104 17.91 -10.30 -25.25
N GLY A 105 16.97 -9.37 -25.46
CA GLY A 105 17.02 -8.37 -26.54
C GLY A 105 15.90 -8.51 -27.57
N GLY A 106 15.95 -7.70 -28.61
CA GLY A 106 15.01 -7.71 -29.73
C GLY A 106 15.10 -9.05 -30.49
N GLN A 107 13.96 -9.70 -30.69
CA GLN A 107 13.90 -10.95 -31.48
C GLN A 107 13.95 -10.61 -32.97
N PRO A 108 14.34 -11.56 -33.87
CA PRO A 108 14.26 -11.34 -35.32
C PRO A 108 12.87 -10.86 -35.74
N GLY A 109 12.82 -9.77 -36.52
CA GLY A 109 11.56 -9.13 -36.90
C GLY A 109 10.98 -8.12 -35.91
N HIS A 110 11.64 -7.86 -34.78
CA HIS A 110 11.25 -6.78 -33.88
C HIS A 110 11.57 -5.42 -34.50
N GLU A 111 10.55 -4.60 -34.72
CA GLU A 111 10.76 -3.20 -35.09
C GLU A 111 11.54 -2.47 -34.01
N GLY A 112 12.69 -1.92 -34.37
CA GLY A 112 13.53 -1.17 -33.45
C GLY A 112 12.85 0.12 -33.02
N HIS A 113 12.43 0.22 -31.76
CA HIS A 113 11.96 1.48 -31.19
C HIS A 113 13.17 2.32 -30.77
N GLY A 114 13.75 3.05 -31.69
CA GLY A 114 14.77 4.04 -31.41
C GLY A 114 14.20 5.17 -30.53
N ARG A 115 15.01 5.69 -29.62
CA ARG A 115 14.66 6.91 -28.88
C ARG A 115 14.68 8.09 -29.86
N ASN A 116 13.57 8.81 -30.02
CA ASN A 116 13.55 10.05 -30.77
C ASN A 116 14.55 11.02 -30.16
N ARG A 117 15.39 11.63 -31.02
CA ARG A 117 16.29 12.70 -30.57
C ARG A 117 15.46 13.87 -30.07
N PRO A 118 15.66 14.32 -28.81
CA PRO A 118 14.99 15.51 -28.31
C PRO A 118 15.53 16.74 -29.11
N GLU A 119 14.68 17.74 -29.24
CA GLU A 119 15.10 19.05 -29.72
C GLU A 119 16.06 19.70 -28.73
N THR A 120 17.10 20.35 -29.22
CA THR A 120 18.05 21.08 -28.39
C THR A 120 17.43 22.40 -27.94
N ASN A 121 17.51 22.68 -26.64
CA ASN A 121 16.96 23.89 -26.00
C ASN A 121 18.02 24.80 -25.36
N SER A 122 19.31 24.56 -25.68
CA SER A 122 20.44 25.36 -25.21
C SER A 122 21.49 25.51 -26.33
N ALA A 123 22.39 26.46 -26.18
CA ALA A 123 23.51 26.67 -27.10
C ALA A 123 24.40 25.42 -27.15
N PRO A 124 25.03 25.10 -28.28
CA PRO A 124 25.94 24.00 -28.44
C PRO A 124 27.21 24.23 -27.60
N VAL A 125 27.67 23.16 -26.94
CA VAL A 125 28.97 23.13 -26.28
C VAL A 125 29.99 22.61 -27.28
N THR A 126 30.94 23.48 -27.69
CA THR A 126 32.00 23.13 -28.64
C THR A 126 33.27 22.79 -27.87
N ILE A 127 33.88 21.67 -28.23
CA ILE A 127 35.17 21.23 -27.68
C ILE A 127 36.17 21.26 -28.83
N SER A 128 37.28 21.99 -28.66
CA SER A 128 38.33 22.13 -29.62
C SER A 128 39.66 21.66 -29.04
N LEU A 129 40.60 21.31 -29.95
CA LEU A 129 41.98 20.97 -29.61
C LEU A 129 42.90 22.06 -30.12
N ASP A 130 43.83 22.51 -29.30
CA ASP A 130 44.87 23.47 -29.68
C ASP A 130 46.08 22.80 -30.33
N ARG A 131 46.33 21.53 -30.02
CA ARG A 131 47.48 20.78 -30.48
C ARG A 131 47.12 19.39 -30.95
N CYS A 132 47.81 18.88 -31.93
CA CYS A 132 47.68 17.53 -32.42
C CYS A 132 48.07 16.51 -31.31
N THR A 133 47.20 15.53 -31.09
CA THR A 133 47.44 14.46 -30.05
C THR A 133 48.54 13.50 -30.47
N GLU A 134 48.87 13.41 -31.77
CA GLU A 134 49.88 12.50 -32.32
C GLU A 134 51.28 13.12 -32.35
N CYS A 135 51.42 14.36 -32.81
CA CYS A 135 52.73 14.99 -33.04
C CYS A 135 52.97 16.30 -32.26
N GLY A 136 51.99 16.80 -31.51
CA GLY A 136 52.09 18.00 -30.68
C GLY A 136 52.06 19.33 -31.46
N SER A 137 51.99 19.31 -32.77
CA SER A 137 51.93 20.53 -33.62
C SER A 137 50.69 21.34 -33.31
N ARG A 138 50.77 22.68 -33.46
CA ARG A 138 49.61 23.58 -33.29
C ARG A 138 48.59 23.33 -34.40
N LEU A 139 47.33 23.15 -34.01
CA LEU A 139 46.22 22.99 -34.96
C LEU A 139 45.63 24.36 -35.29
N GLY A 140 45.12 24.50 -36.53
CA GLY A 140 44.35 25.64 -36.98
C GLY A 140 42.86 25.44 -36.79
N GLU A 141 42.07 26.07 -37.67
CA GLU A 141 40.61 25.89 -37.66
C GLU A 141 40.20 24.46 -37.94
N PRO A 142 39.16 23.95 -37.25
CA PRO A 142 38.67 22.60 -37.45
C PRO A 142 38.10 22.43 -38.88
N SER A 143 38.43 21.34 -39.53
CA SER A 143 37.95 20.99 -40.87
C SER A 143 36.53 20.44 -40.88
N ASP A 144 36.09 19.83 -39.76
CA ASP A 144 34.78 19.22 -39.59
C ASP A 144 34.45 19.07 -38.11
N SER A 145 33.17 18.82 -37.80
CA SER A 145 32.69 18.56 -36.42
C SER A 145 31.74 17.39 -36.36
N LEU A 146 31.94 16.52 -35.38
CA LEU A 146 31.01 15.46 -35.05
C LEU A 146 30.04 15.94 -33.94
N SER A 147 28.74 15.99 -34.24
CA SER A 147 27.74 16.44 -33.28
C SER A 147 27.00 15.27 -32.61
N ARG A 148 26.75 15.42 -31.33
CA ARG A 148 25.94 14.47 -30.52
C ARG A 148 24.95 15.27 -29.66
N THR A 149 23.68 14.83 -29.61
CA THR A 149 22.70 15.43 -28.71
C THR A 149 22.84 14.78 -27.32
N ILE A 150 23.13 15.56 -26.30
CA ILE A 150 23.25 15.17 -24.92
C ILE A 150 22.04 15.69 -24.14
N THR A 151 21.42 14.87 -23.33
CA THR A 151 20.37 15.28 -22.38
C THR A 151 20.95 15.22 -20.98
N ASP A 152 20.97 16.35 -20.29
CA ASP A 152 21.50 16.48 -18.93
C ASP A 152 20.52 17.26 -18.04
N ILE A 153 20.79 17.28 -16.73
CA ILE A 153 20.03 18.01 -15.72
C ILE A 153 20.92 19.13 -15.21
N PRO A 154 20.51 20.41 -15.32
CA PRO A 154 21.26 21.49 -14.73
C PRO A 154 21.28 21.34 -13.20
N PRO A 155 22.35 21.81 -12.50
CA PRO A 155 22.41 21.80 -11.06
C PRO A 155 21.19 22.53 -10.48
N PRO A 156 20.32 21.83 -9.71
CA PRO A 156 19.13 22.45 -9.15
C PRO A 156 19.51 23.43 -8.04
N ARG A 157 18.87 24.59 -7.98
CA ARG A 157 19.06 25.58 -6.93
C ARG A 157 17.73 25.95 -6.29
N ALA A 158 17.77 26.27 -4.99
CA ALA A 158 16.62 26.83 -4.30
C ALA A 158 16.40 28.29 -4.75
N VAL A 159 15.14 28.63 -5.01
CA VAL A 159 14.73 30.03 -5.20
C VAL A 159 14.26 30.58 -3.87
N VAL A 160 14.92 31.65 -3.40
CA VAL A 160 14.56 32.34 -2.16
C VAL A 160 13.98 33.72 -2.52
N TYR A 161 12.78 34.00 -2.06
CA TYR A 161 12.09 35.28 -2.31
C TYR A 161 11.41 35.80 -1.07
N GLU A 162 11.27 37.13 -0.99
CA GLU A 162 10.55 37.81 0.09
C GLU A 162 9.04 37.86 -0.23
N LEU A 163 8.21 37.42 0.70
CA LEU A 163 6.75 37.56 0.62
C LEU A 163 6.31 38.80 1.42
N ARG A 164 5.93 39.87 0.74
CA ARG A 164 5.41 41.11 1.34
C ARG A 164 3.90 41.09 1.42
N LEU A 165 3.34 41.20 2.61
CA LEU A 165 1.92 41.32 2.88
C LEU A 165 1.59 42.78 3.22
N ASN A 166 0.95 43.49 2.29
CA ASN A 166 0.59 44.88 2.50
C ASN A 166 -0.44 45.04 3.62
N ARG A 167 -0.26 46.07 4.44
CA ARG A 167 -1.21 46.49 5.48
C ARG A 167 -1.92 47.75 5.05
N TYR A 168 -3.20 47.80 5.31
CA TYR A 168 -4.08 48.93 4.96
C TYR A 168 -4.80 49.43 6.20
N THR A 169 -5.05 50.72 6.25
CA THR A 169 -6.00 51.30 7.20
C THR A 169 -7.28 51.63 6.44
N CYS A 170 -8.39 51.05 6.84
CA CYS A 170 -9.69 51.29 6.19
C CYS A 170 -10.09 52.77 6.38
N PRO A 171 -10.36 53.52 5.31
CA PRO A 171 -10.74 54.94 5.43
C PRO A 171 -12.07 55.13 6.14
N GLN A 172 -12.98 54.15 6.05
CA GLN A 172 -14.32 54.22 6.61
C GLN A 172 -14.38 53.83 8.10
N CYS A 173 -13.85 52.67 8.49
CA CYS A 173 -13.92 52.17 9.87
C CYS A 173 -12.60 52.31 10.63
N ARG A 174 -11.53 52.80 9.99
CA ARG A 174 -10.15 52.97 10.54
C ARG A 174 -9.49 51.65 11.02
N SER A 175 -10.11 50.50 10.77
CA SER A 175 -9.53 49.20 11.10
C SER A 175 -8.26 48.94 10.29
N ARG A 176 -7.24 48.41 10.93
CA ARG A 176 -6.02 47.95 10.27
C ARG A 176 -6.24 46.51 9.74
N VAL A 177 -6.14 46.33 8.44
CA VAL A 177 -6.27 45.02 7.77
C VAL A 177 -4.97 44.69 7.05
N THR A 178 -4.57 43.43 7.11
CA THR A 178 -3.39 42.91 6.40
C THR A 178 -3.85 41.96 5.27
N ALA A 179 -3.21 42.06 4.12
CA ALA A 179 -3.46 41.12 3.04
C ALA A 179 -3.30 39.67 3.53
N PRO A 180 -4.22 38.74 3.21
CA PRO A 180 -4.13 37.38 3.68
C PRO A 180 -2.88 36.68 3.12
N SER A 181 -2.17 35.95 3.99
CA SER A 181 -1.07 35.11 3.56
C SER A 181 -1.57 33.93 2.73
N PRO A 182 -0.95 33.64 1.58
CA PRO A 182 -1.23 32.42 0.81
C PRO A 182 -0.60 31.17 1.46
N LEU A 183 0.24 31.34 2.48
CA LEU A 183 0.91 30.27 3.20
C LEU A 183 0.27 30.07 4.58
N PRO A 184 0.33 28.86 5.14
CA PRO A 184 -0.04 28.63 6.54
C PRO A 184 0.76 29.52 7.51
N PRO A 185 0.26 29.79 8.70
CA PRO A 185 0.99 30.52 9.73
C PRO A 185 2.37 29.89 9.97
N ASN A 186 3.39 30.74 10.09
CA ASN A 186 4.79 30.36 10.34
C ASN A 186 5.45 29.44 9.29
N MET A 187 4.81 29.20 8.13
CA MET A 187 5.39 28.45 7.04
C MET A 187 6.40 29.31 6.27
N GLN A 188 7.66 28.89 6.25
CA GLN A 188 8.77 29.57 5.54
C GLN A 188 9.06 28.95 4.18
N PHE A 189 8.38 27.87 3.81
CA PHE A 189 8.62 27.10 2.59
C PHE A 189 7.42 27.17 1.66
N GLY A 190 7.71 27.30 0.36
CA GLY A 190 6.71 27.52 -0.66
C GLY A 190 5.94 26.25 -1.06
N PRO A 191 4.80 26.44 -1.77
CA PRO A 191 3.92 25.35 -2.17
C PRO A 191 4.55 24.39 -3.20
N VAL A 192 5.49 24.86 -4.01
CA VAL A 192 6.23 24.00 -4.96
C VAL A 192 7.03 22.96 -4.20
N LEU A 193 7.79 23.37 -3.16
CA LEU A 193 8.54 22.46 -2.30
C LEU A 193 7.61 21.48 -1.56
N ALA A 194 6.47 21.95 -1.04
CA ALA A 194 5.49 21.09 -0.39
C ALA A 194 4.94 20.02 -1.35
N SER A 195 4.66 20.39 -2.60
CA SER A 195 4.21 19.44 -3.63
C SER A 195 5.29 18.41 -3.99
N HIS A 196 6.57 18.81 -4.05
CA HIS A 196 7.70 17.92 -4.25
C HIS A 196 7.85 16.92 -3.11
N ILE A 197 7.81 17.39 -1.86
CA ILE A 197 7.91 16.54 -0.67
C ILE A 197 6.79 15.51 -0.69
N ALA A 198 5.53 15.92 -0.89
CA ALA A 198 4.41 15.01 -0.97
C ALA A 198 4.63 13.95 -2.07
N HIS A 199 5.15 14.33 -3.24
CA HIS A 199 5.43 13.40 -4.33
C HIS A 199 6.55 12.42 -3.99
N MET A 200 7.70 12.91 -3.48
CA MET A 200 8.81 12.04 -3.04
C MET A 200 8.35 11.02 -1.99
N ARG A 201 7.53 11.46 -1.04
CA ARG A 201 6.94 10.58 -0.02
C ARG A 201 6.04 9.53 -0.65
N MET A 202 5.20 9.89 -1.63
CA MET A 202 4.34 8.94 -2.35
C MET A 202 5.13 7.98 -3.24
N LEU A 203 6.30 8.36 -3.73
CA LEU A 203 7.23 7.47 -4.44
C LEU A 203 7.96 6.49 -3.50
N GLY A 204 7.84 6.66 -2.19
CA GLY A 204 8.40 5.74 -1.21
C GLY A 204 9.69 6.24 -0.55
N MET A 205 10.03 7.52 -0.63
CA MET A 205 11.17 8.05 0.13
C MET A 205 10.81 8.18 1.61
N SER A 206 11.72 7.80 2.49
CA SER A 206 11.61 8.12 3.93
C SER A 206 11.71 9.63 4.16
N ILE A 207 11.30 10.11 5.35
CA ILE A 207 11.50 11.54 5.70
C ILE A 207 12.99 11.87 5.63
N GLY A 208 13.85 11.04 6.22
CA GLY A 208 15.29 11.22 6.21
C GLY A 208 15.86 11.31 4.79
N ASN A 209 15.51 10.38 3.91
CA ASN A 209 15.99 10.37 2.53
C ASN A 209 15.50 11.60 1.73
N ALA A 210 14.25 12.03 1.91
CA ALA A 210 13.73 13.23 1.28
C ALA A 210 14.49 14.48 1.73
N ARG A 211 14.79 14.59 3.05
CA ARG A 211 15.60 15.68 3.59
C ARG A 211 17.03 15.66 3.05
N THR A 212 17.67 14.49 3.05
CA THR A 212 19.03 14.33 2.54
C THR A 212 19.12 14.73 1.07
N MET A 213 18.21 14.23 0.24
CA MET A 213 18.16 14.58 -1.18
C MET A 213 18.00 16.08 -1.40
N LEU A 214 17.08 16.75 -0.67
CA LEU A 214 16.86 18.19 -0.82
C LEU A 214 18.06 19.02 -0.33
N ARG A 215 18.75 18.59 0.73
CA ARG A 215 19.96 19.25 1.22
C ARG A 215 21.09 19.12 0.22
N GLU A 216 21.33 17.92 -0.31
CA GLU A 216 22.48 17.64 -1.17
C GLU A 216 22.31 18.19 -2.58
N SER A 217 21.09 18.12 -3.12
CA SER A 217 20.84 18.57 -4.49
C SER A 217 20.40 20.04 -4.60
N HIS A 218 19.71 20.60 -3.57
CA HIS A 218 19.15 21.96 -3.65
C HIS A 218 19.66 22.90 -2.56
N GLY A 219 20.50 22.42 -1.63
CA GLY A 219 20.95 23.21 -0.47
C GLY A 219 19.85 23.51 0.57
N ILE A 220 18.70 22.79 0.52
CA ILE A 220 17.55 23.07 1.39
C ILE A 220 17.63 22.22 2.66
N GLY A 221 17.92 22.85 3.79
CA GLY A 221 17.89 22.21 5.10
C GLY A 221 16.46 22.18 5.69
N LEU A 222 15.97 20.98 6.05
CA LEU A 222 14.65 20.79 6.64
C LEU A 222 14.74 19.95 7.91
N SER A 223 13.86 20.23 8.89
CA SER A 223 13.59 19.32 10.01
C SER A 223 12.52 18.28 9.66
N ASP A 224 12.45 17.18 10.40
CA ASP A 224 11.36 16.20 10.26
C ASP A 224 9.99 16.82 10.51
N ALA A 225 9.91 17.71 11.51
CA ALA A 225 8.70 18.44 11.84
C ALA A 225 8.24 19.33 10.67
N THR A 226 9.16 19.98 9.97
CA THR A 226 8.87 20.80 8.80
C THR A 226 8.29 19.94 7.65
N VAL A 227 8.88 18.78 7.39
CA VAL A 227 8.35 17.84 6.37
C VAL A 227 6.93 17.39 6.71
N LEU A 228 6.68 17.03 7.98
CA LEU A 228 5.36 16.63 8.45
C LEU A 228 4.35 17.78 8.38
N SER A 229 4.75 19.01 8.69
CA SER A 229 3.89 20.20 8.56
C SER A 229 3.51 20.47 7.10
N MET A 230 4.43 20.26 6.16
CA MET A 230 4.13 20.35 4.73
C MET A 230 3.19 19.24 4.26
N GLU A 231 3.39 17.98 4.70
CA GLU A 231 2.44 16.89 4.42
C GLU A 231 1.04 17.23 4.95
N GLN A 232 0.96 17.80 6.17
CA GLN A 232 -0.32 18.24 6.75
C GLN A 232 -0.97 19.35 5.92
N TRP A 233 -0.21 20.35 5.49
CA TRP A 233 -0.71 21.41 4.63
C TRP A 233 -1.25 20.88 3.30
N VAL A 234 -0.49 19.99 2.65
CA VAL A 234 -0.93 19.33 1.41
C VAL A 234 -2.22 18.55 1.65
N ALA A 235 -2.29 17.73 2.70
CA ALA A 235 -3.50 16.96 3.01
C ALA A 235 -4.72 17.86 3.23
N SER A 236 -4.57 18.93 4.02
CA SER A 236 -5.65 19.89 4.27
C SER A 236 -6.14 20.56 2.99
N SER A 237 -5.24 20.87 2.04
CA SER A 237 -5.61 21.45 0.74
C SER A 237 -6.35 20.47 -0.16
N LEU A 238 -6.09 19.16 -0.01
CA LEU A 238 -6.69 18.07 -0.79
C LEU A 238 -7.97 17.50 -0.16
N GLU A 239 -8.36 17.91 1.05
CA GLU A 239 -9.47 17.31 1.80
C GLU A 239 -10.79 17.35 1.02
N GLN A 240 -11.10 18.48 0.36
CA GLN A 240 -12.29 18.58 -0.48
C GLN A 240 -12.26 17.58 -1.64
N GLN A 241 -11.09 17.41 -2.25
CA GLN A 241 -10.91 16.47 -3.36
C GLN A 241 -11.03 15.03 -2.87
N TYR A 242 -10.44 14.70 -1.72
CA TYR A 242 -10.58 13.40 -1.07
C TYR A 242 -12.04 13.11 -0.73
N GLY A 243 -12.77 14.08 -0.19
CA GLY A 243 -14.20 13.97 0.07
C GLY A 243 -15.04 13.72 -1.20
N LYS A 244 -14.67 14.37 -2.33
CA LYS A 244 -15.30 14.10 -3.65
C LYS A 244 -15.00 12.68 -4.12
N LEU A 245 -13.77 12.17 -3.92
CA LEU A 245 -13.43 10.80 -4.29
C LEU A 245 -14.26 9.79 -3.50
N LYS A 246 -14.41 9.95 -2.18
CA LYS A 246 -15.29 9.10 -1.35
C LYS A 246 -16.74 9.10 -1.85
N LYS A 247 -17.30 10.26 -2.11
CA LYS A 247 -18.70 10.39 -2.62
C LYS A 247 -18.87 9.73 -3.99
N ASN A 248 -17.87 9.85 -4.86
CA ASN A 248 -17.93 9.33 -6.22
C ASN A 248 -17.77 7.81 -6.30
N LEU A 249 -17.25 7.14 -5.25
CA LEU A 249 -17.19 5.67 -5.23
C LEU A 249 -18.53 5.02 -5.59
N LYS A 250 -19.60 5.56 -5.05
CA LYS A 250 -20.98 5.03 -5.21
C LYS A 250 -21.52 5.10 -6.65
N ARG A 251 -20.90 5.89 -7.52
CA ARG A 251 -21.32 6.10 -8.91
C ARG A 251 -20.69 5.10 -9.89
N HIS A 252 -19.74 4.28 -9.43
CA HIS A 252 -19.05 3.34 -10.29
C HIS A 252 -19.76 1.99 -10.34
N GLY A 253 -19.88 1.43 -11.54
CA GLY A 253 -20.54 0.13 -11.75
C GLY A 253 -19.78 -1.06 -11.15
N ASN A 254 -18.46 -0.93 -10.93
CA ASN A 254 -17.66 -1.93 -10.25
C ASN A 254 -16.50 -1.31 -9.46
N ALA A 255 -16.16 -1.92 -8.35
CA ALA A 255 -15.04 -1.57 -7.49
C ALA A 255 -14.35 -2.84 -6.96
N GLY A 256 -13.05 -2.77 -6.70
CA GLY A 256 -12.32 -3.77 -5.93
C GLY A 256 -12.07 -3.25 -4.52
N ALA A 257 -12.11 -4.13 -3.54
CA ALA A 257 -11.82 -3.83 -2.14
C ALA A 257 -10.79 -4.79 -1.56
N ASP A 258 -9.87 -4.25 -0.77
CA ASP A 258 -8.84 -5.02 -0.06
C ASP A 258 -8.35 -4.23 1.16
N GLU A 259 -7.76 -4.91 2.15
CA GLU A 259 -7.23 -4.27 3.34
C GLU A 259 -5.92 -4.91 3.80
N THR A 260 -5.10 -4.14 4.50
CA THR A 260 -3.85 -4.60 5.09
C THR A 260 -3.59 -3.96 6.45
N ARG A 261 -2.79 -4.61 7.28
CA ARG A 261 -2.37 -4.02 8.57
C ARG A 261 -1.51 -2.79 8.34
N LEU A 262 -1.75 -1.75 9.12
CA LEU A 262 -0.91 -0.57 9.24
C LEU A 262 -0.95 -0.09 10.69
N ARG A 263 0.18 -0.05 11.37
CA ARG A 263 0.24 0.41 12.77
C ARG A 263 0.00 1.91 12.87
N VAL A 264 -0.79 2.30 13.87
CA VAL A 264 -1.00 3.71 14.23
C VAL A 264 -0.81 3.84 15.74
N ASN A 265 0.09 4.72 16.16
CA ASN A 265 0.45 4.90 17.57
C ASN A 265 0.94 3.62 18.28
N GLY A 266 1.61 2.72 17.55
CA GLY A 266 2.02 1.42 18.07
C GLY A 266 0.94 0.35 18.01
N ASP A 267 -0.33 0.72 17.93
CA ASP A 267 -1.47 -0.18 17.92
C ASP A 267 -1.77 -0.77 16.53
N ASN A 268 -2.55 -1.85 16.50
CA ASN A 268 -3.00 -2.45 15.27
C ASN A 268 -4.06 -1.57 14.59
N GLY A 269 -3.69 -0.99 13.47
CA GLY A 269 -4.60 -0.32 12.56
C GLY A 269 -4.73 -1.09 11.24
N TRP A 270 -5.68 -0.68 10.42
CA TRP A 270 -5.99 -1.29 9.14
C TRP A 270 -6.12 -0.22 8.06
N LEU A 271 -5.39 -0.42 6.98
CA LEU A 271 -5.52 0.35 5.76
C LEU A 271 -6.46 -0.38 4.82
N TRP A 272 -7.56 0.25 4.48
CA TRP A 272 -8.53 -0.19 3.51
C TRP A 272 -8.30 0.53 2.18
N ALA A 273 -8.47 -0.17 1.08
CA ALA A 273 -8.40 0.40 -0.26
C ALA A 273 -9.63 0.00 -1.06
N ILE A 274 -10.36 0.99 -1.57
CA ILE A 274 -11.43 0.79 -2.54
C ILE A 274 -10.97 1.37 -3.87
N ALA A 275 -10.87 0.52 -4.88
CA ALA A 275 -10.32 0.89 -6.18
C ALA A 275 -11.34 0.68 -7.31
N THR A 276 -11.63 1.74 -8.06
CA THR A 276 -12.46 1.73 -9.27
C THR A 276 -11.58 1.78 -10.53
N ASN A 277 -12.17 1.91 -11.70
CA ASN A 277 -11.42 2.11 -12.96
C ASN A 277 -10.61 3.42 -12.94
N SER A 278 -11.15 4.50 -12.37
CA SER A 278 -10.61 5.86 -12.46
C SER A 278 -10.19 6.46 -11.13
N SER A 279 -10.39 5.78 -10.00
CA SER A 279 -10.07 6.32 -8.68
C SER A 279 -9.64 5.24 -7.69
N VAL A 280 -8.93 5.67 -6.66
CA VAL A 280 -8.61 4.86 -5.47
C VAL A 280 -8.91 5.70 -4.24
N VAL A 281 -9.59 5.12 -3.28
CA VAL A 281 -9.83 5.73 -1.97
C VAL A 281 -9.23 4.83 -0.91
N TYR A 282 -8.42 5.42 -0.05
CA TYR A 282 -7.89 4.77 1.14
C TYR A 282 -8.58 5.27 2.39
N ARG A 283 -8.69 4.40 3.39
CA ARG A 283 -9.16 4.69 4.73
C ARG A 283 -8.33 3.92 5.74
N ILE A 284 -7.84 4.61 6.75
CA ILE A 284 -7.09 3.99 7.85
C ILE A 284 -7.97 4.00 9.09
N ALA A 285 -8.18 2.84 9.70
CA ALA A 285 -9.06 2.68 10.84
C ALA A 285 -8.45 1.73 11.89
N ASN A 286 -8.93 1.82 13.12
CA ASN A 286 -8.55 0.94 14.23
C ASN A 286 -9.21 -0.44 14.16
N THR A 287 -10.05 -0.68 13.19
CA THR A 287 -10.82 -1.92 13.07
C THR A 287 -10.73 -2.54 11.68
N ARG A 288 -10.76 -3.87 11.62
CA ARG A 288 -10.97 -4.68 10.42
C ARG A 288 -12.44 -5.06 10.22
N GLY A 289 -13.33 -4.46 10.98
CA GLY A 289 -14.77 -4.76 10.96
C GLY A 289 -15.54 -4.10 9.84
N SER A 290 -16.84 -4.39 9.76
CA SER A 290 -17.76 -3.92 8.70
C SER A 290 -18.07 -2.41 8.74
N ALA A 291 -17.70 -1.71 9.80
CA ALA A 291 -17.94 -0.27 9.94
C ALA A 291 -17.28 0.52 8.80
N VAL A 292 -16.03 0.17 8.44
CA VAL A 292 -15.28 0.88 7.39
C VAL A 292 -15.86 0.67 5.99
N PRO A 293 -16.07 -0.57 5.49
CA PRO A 293 -16.74 -0.72 4.20
C PRO A 293 -18.16 -0.14 4.18
N LYS A 294 -18.91 -0.19 5.29
CA LYS A 294 -20.22 0.49 5.40
C LYS A 294 -20.08 2.01 5.27
N GLU A 295 -19.09 2.65 5.91
CA GLU A 295 -18.81 4.09 5.77
C GLU A 295 -18.57 4.46 4.30
N LEU A 296 -17.67 3.73 3.64
CA LEU A 296 -17.23 4.06 2.29
C LEU A 296 -18.23 3.69 1.19
N LEU A 297 -18.97 2.59 1.36
CA LEU A 297 -19.82 1.97 0.34
C LEU A 297 -21.30 1.96 0.69
N SER A 298 -21.76 2.72 1.71
CA SER A 298 -23.19 2.86 2.03
C SER A 298 -23.99 3.27 0.78
N GLY A 299 -24.99 2.47 0.40
CA GLY A 299 -25.80 2.68 -0.80
C GLY A 299 -25.10 2.41 -2.14
N TYR A 300 -23.96 1.74 -2.12
CA TYR A 300 -23.31 1.26 -3.34
C TYR A 300 -24.10 0.10 -3.96
N THR A 301 -24.51 0.23 -5.21
CA THR A 301 -25.33 -0.75 -5.94
C THR A 301 -24.57 -1.48 -7.07
N GLY A 302 -23.29 -1.12 -7.28
CA GLY A 302 -22.42 -1.73 -8.25
C GLY A 302 -21.96 -3.14 -7.84
N THR A 303 -20.97 -3.67 -8.55
CA THR A 303 -20.34 -4.95 -8.21
C THR A 303 -19.05 -4.72 -7.41
N LEU A 304 -18.94 -5.34 -6.25
CA LEU A 304 -17.77 -5.32 -5.39
C LEU A 304 -16.96 -6.61 -5.57
N CYS A 305 -15.71 -6.46 -6.04
CA CYS A 305 -14.76 -7.58 -6.16
C CYS A 305 -13.90 -7.62 -4.89
N HIS A 306 -13.78 -8.79 -4.25
CA HIS A 306 -13.04 -8.95 -3.00
C HIS A 306 -12.61 -10.41 -2.75
N ASP A 307 -11.79 -10.62 -1.73
CA ASP A 307 -11.26 -11.92 -1.31
C ASP A 307 -12.16 -12.71 -0.35
N ASP A 308 -13.44 -12.31 -0.22
CA ASP A 308 -14.43 -12.90 0.70
C ASP A 308 -14.20 -12.58 2.19
N TRP A 309 -13.50 -11.52 2.53
CA TRP A 309 -13.49 -11.09 3.91
C TRP A 309 -14.89 -10.68 4.38
N LYS A 310 -15.38 -11.31 5.47
CA LYS A 310 -16.77 -11.19 5.96
C LYS A 310 -17.33 -9.77 6.02
N PRO A 311 -16.58 -8.72 6.43
CA PRO A 311 -17.06 -7.35 6.45
C PRO A 311 -17.59 -6.82 5.12
N TYR A 312 -17.14 -7.30 3.97
CA TYR A 312 -17.66 -6.87 2.67
C TYR A 312 -19.09 -7.36 2.42
N ASN A 313 -19.47 -8.50 2.99
CA ASN A 313 -20.84 -9.05 2.89
C ASN A 313 -21.88 -8.16 3.60
N ALA A 314 -21.44 -7.23 4.44
CA ALA A 314 -22.31 -6.24 5.06
C ALA A 314 -22.82 -5.16 4.08
N ILE A 315 -22.30 -5.12 2.84
CA ILE A 315 -22.75 -4.22 1.76
C ILE A 315 -23.82 -4.97 0.94
N THR A 316 -24.98 -5.18 1.53
CA THR A 316 -26.07 -5.98 0.94
C THR A 316 -26.69 -5.38 -0.31
N THR A 317 -26.48 -4.07 -0.56
CA THR A 317 -26.94 -3.37 -1.77
C THR A 317 -26.05 -3.62 -2.98
N ALA A 318 -24.81 -4.05 -2.76
CA ALA A 318 -23.87 -4.40 -3.82
C ALA A 318 -24.08 -5.81 -4.35
N LYS A 319 -23.70 -6.03 -5.62
CA LYS A 319 -23.42 -7.38 -6.14
C LYS A 319 -21.99 -7.74 -5.77
N HIS A 320 -21.73 -9.00 -5.47
CA HIS A 320 -20.40 -9.45 -5.08
C HIS A 320 -19.77 -10.32 -6.17
N GLN A 321 -18.46 -10.16 -6.38
CA GLN A 321 -17.65 -11.01 -7.21
C GLN A 321 -16.46 -11.51 -6.39
N LEU A 322 -16.36 -12.83 -6.23
CA LEU A 322 -15.24 -13.45 -5.54
C LEU A 322 -13.98 -13.45 -6.43
N ASP A 323 -12.84 -13.13 -5.85
CA ASP A 323 -11.54 -13.22 -6.54
C ASP A 323 -11.16 -14.68 -6.87
N TYR A 324 -11.07 -14.99 -8.15
CA TYR A 324 -10.70 -16.34 -8.61
C TYR A 324 -9.26 -16.72 -8.28
N LEU A 325 -8.35 -15.74 -8.17
CA LEU A 325 -6.98 -16.02 -7.73
C LEU A 325 -6.99 -16.50 -6.28
N HIS A 326 -7.91 -16.00 -5.46
CA HIS A 326 -8.10 -16.45 -4.09
C HIS A 326 -8.65 -17.88 -4.04
N VAL A 327 -9.62 -18.20 -4.88
CA VAL A 327 -10.15 -19.58 -5.04
C VAL A 327 -9.02 -20.52 -5.46
N ASN A 328 -8.21 -20.14 -6.46
CA ASN A 328 -7.10 -20.98 -6.90
C ASN A 328 -6.06 -21.21 -5.80
N ARG A 329 -5.79 -20.19 -4.94
CA ARG A 329 -4.90 -20.36 -3.78
C ARG A 329 -5.38 -21.42 -2.79
N TRP A 330 -6.68 -21.64 -2.63
CA TRP A 330 -7.18 -22.73 -1.79
C TRP A 330 -6.80 -24.08 -2.39
N ILE A 331 -6.97 -24.23 -3.71
CA ILE A 331 -6.60 -25.45 -4.44
C ILE A 331 -5.08 -25.66 -4.40
N GLU A 332 -4.29 -24.63 -4.69
CA GLU A 332 -2.81 -24.69 -4.65
C GLU A 332 -2.27 -25.10 -3.28
N ARG A 333 -2.85 -24.59 -2.19
CA ARG A 333 -2.46 -25.00 -0.83
C ARG A 333 -2.79 -26.46 -0.56
N ALA A 334 -3.89 -26.96 -1.08
CA ALA A 334 -4.25 -28.38 -0.99
C ALA A 334 -3.31 -29.23 -1.87
N GLU A 335 -2.98 -28.80 -3.08
CA GLU A 335 -1.99 -29.46 -3.94
C GLU A 335 -0.65 -29.65 -3.23
N VAL A 336 -0.15 -28.60 -2.56
CA VAL A 336 1.10 -28.70 -1.77
C VAL A 336 0.98 -29.75 -0.67
N ARG A 337 -0.17 -29.83 0.04
CA ARG A 337 -0.40 -30.87 1.06
C ARG A 337 -0.40 -32.28 0.48
N HIS A 338 -0.96 -32.44 -0.72
CA HIS A 338 -1.00 -33.70 -1.46
C HIS A 338 0.31 -34.01 -2.20
N GLY A 339 1.35 -33.15 -2.10
CA GLY A 339 2.62 -33.36 -2.79
C GLY A 339 2.55 -33.11 -4.31
N ILE A 340 1.62 -32.28 -4.75
CA ILE A 340 1.47 -31.84 -6.13
C ILE A 340 2.11 -30.45 -6.28
N GLU A 341 2.79 -30.17 -7.40
CA GLU A 341 3.25 -28.82 -7.70
C GLU A 341 2.06 -27.87 -7.92
N PRO A 342 2.04 -26.70 -7.26
CA PRO A 342 0.94 -25.74 -7.40
C PRO A 342 0.74 -25.32 -8.86
N ARG A 343 -0.49 -25.35 -9.34
CA ARG A 343 -0.86 -25.07 -10.73
C ARG A 343 -1.64 -23.76 -10.86
N PRO A 344 -1.37 -22.96 -11.90
CA PRO A 344 -2.13 -21.75 -12.14
C PRO A 344 -3.58 -22.05 -12.55
N LEU A 345 -4.49 -21.09 -12.30
CA LEU A 345 -5.87 -21.17 -12.74
C LEU A 345 -6.00 -21.27 -14.27
N LEU A 346 -5.17 -20.52 -14.99
CA LEU A 346 -5.15 -20.49 -16.45
C LEU A 346 -3.88 -21.15 -16.96
N GLY A 347 -4.01 -22.06 -17.90
CA GLY A 347 -2.85 -22.68 -18.53
C GLY A 347 -2.84 -24.20 -18.61
N GLY A 348 -3.83 -24.91 -18.02
CA GLY A 348 -4.08 -26.33 -18.26
C GLY A 348 -2.90 -27.30 -18.10
N LEU A 349 -1.93 -26.99 -17.25
CA LEU A 349 -0.77 -27.86 -17.02
C LEU A 349 -1.20 -29.14 -16.29
N PRO A 350 -0.68 -30.32 -16.69
CA PRO A 350 -0.92 -31.58 -15.98
C PRO A 350 -0.38 -31.50 -14.54
N ALA A 351 -0.93 -32.33 -13.66
CA ALA A 351 -0.45 -32.43 -12.29
C ALA A 351 0.97 -33.01 -12.28
N VAL A 352 1.91 -32.25 -11.68
CA VAL A 352 3.30 -32.69 -11.46
C VAL A 352 3.45 -33.06 -9.99
N LEU A 353 3.87 -34.30 -9.73
CA LEU A 353 4.08 -34.83 -8.38
C LEU A 353 5.46 -34.38 -7.85
N THR A 354 5.49 -33.77 -6.68
CA THR A 354 6.72 -33.34 -6.00
C THR A 354 7.20 -34.33 -4.94
N ARG A 355 6.38 -35.34 -4.60
CA ARG A 355 6.69 -36.37 -3.61
C ARG A 355 6.44 -37.76 -4.19
N ARG A 356 7.17 -38.77 -3.66
CA ARG A 356 6.88 -40.17 -3.96
C ARG A 356 5.55 -40.54 -3.32
N GLY A 357 4.58 -40.88 -4.13
CA GLY A 357 3.22 -41.26 -3.73
C GLY A 357 2.19 -40.72 -4.71
N ARG A 358 1.17 -41.52 -5.03
CA ARG A 358 0.06 -41.10 -5.90
C ARG A 358 -0.92 -40.30 -5.06
N PRO A 359 -1.19 -39.02 -5.37
CA PRO A 359 -2.23 -38.28 -4.70
C PRO A 359 -3.57 -38.94 -4.99
N PRO A 360 -4.59 -38.74 -4.14
CA PRO A 360 -5.93 -39.27 -4.40
C PRO A 360 -6.43 -38.76 -5.75
N ASP A 361 -6.72 -39.68 -6.66
CA ASP A 361 -7.30 -39.36 -7.99
C ASP A 361 -8.55 -38.50 -7.85
N GLU A 362 -9.24 -38.63 -6.72
CA GLU A 362 -10.44 -37.88 -6.36
C GLU A 362 -10.13 -36.38 -6.16
N PHE A 363 -9.05 -36.03 -5.44
CA PHE A 363 -8.65 -34.60 -5.26
C PHE A 363 -8.24 -33.97 -6.59
N ILE A 364 -7.45 -34.67 -7.40
CA ILE A 364 -7.03 -34.17 -8.72
C ILE A 364 -8.25 -33.95 -9.61
N SER A 365 -9.18 -34.93 -9.67
CA SER A 365 -10.41 -34.82 -10.45
C SER A 365 -11.26 -33.62 -10.02
N PHE A 366 -11.39 -33.38 -8.72
CA PHE A 366 -12.08 -32.21 -8.18
C PHE A 366 -11.37 -30.89 -8.56
N ALA A 367 -10.07 -30.78 -8.30
CA ALA A 367 -9.28 -29.58 -8.55
C ALA A 367 -9.28 -29.19 -10.04
N ASP A 368 -9.11 -30.17 -10.92
CA ASP A 368 -9.14 -29.98 -12.37
C ASP A 368 -10.56 -29.62 -12.85
N GLY A 369 -11.59 -30.25 -12.30
CA GLY A 369 -12.99 -29.91 -12.57
C GLY A 369 -13.28 -28.44 -12.26
N VAL A 370 -12.92 -27.97 -11.06
CA VAL A 370 -13.10 -26.57 -10.67
C VAL A 370 -12.32 -25.64 -11.61
N ARG A 371 -11.03 -25.90 -11.83
CA ARG A 371 -10.19 -25.04 -12.69
C ARG A 371 -10.70 -24.96 -14.12
N ASN A 372 -11.12 -26.09 -14.70
CA ASN A 372 -11.64 -26.12 -16.06
C ASN A 372 -12.92 -25.30 -16.22
N ILE A 373 -13.85 -25.39 -15.25
CA ILE A 373 -15.06 -24.57 -15.24
C ILE A 373 -14.74 -23.10 -15.12
N LEU A 374 -13.91 -22.71 -14.14
CA LEU A 374 -13.53 -21.31 -13.90
C LEU A 374 -12.72 -20.73 -15.08
N SER A 375 -11.78 -21.49 -15.65
CA SER A 375 -10.98 -21.08 -16.80
C SER A 375 -11.84 -20.81 -18.04
N ARG A 376 -12.79 -21.71 -18.37
CA ARG A 376 -13.74 -21.51 -19.48
C ARG A 376 -14.62 -20.28 -19.25
N ALA A 377 -15.06 -20.05 -18.02
CA ALA A 377 -15.80 -18.85 -17.65
C ALA A 377 -14.97 -17.57 -17.89
N VAL A 378 -13.69 -17.57 -17.52
CA VAL A 378 -12.77 -16.44 -17.77
C VAL A 378 -12.60 -16.17 -19.26
N HIS A 379 -12.39 -17.20 -20.08
CA HIS A 379 -12.27 -17.05 -21.55
C HIS A 379 -13.54 -16.53 -22.23
N ALA A 380 -14.69 -16.65 -21.57
CA ALA A 380 -15.94 -16.10 -22.08
C ALA A 380 -16.11 -14.60 -21.82
N THR A 381 -15.25 -13.98 -21.00
CA THR A 381 -15.38 -12.56 -20.61
C THR A 381 -15.35 -11.58 -21.79
N GLU A 382 -14.52 -11.88 -22.80
CA GLU A 382 -14.31 -11.01 -23.97
C GLU A 382 -15.32 -11.29 -25.10
N LYS A 383 -16.19 -12.28 -24.94
CA LYS A 383 -17.17 -12.67 -25.94
C LYS A 383 -18.43 -11.78 -25.90
N SER A 384 -19.32 -12.00 -26.88
CA SER A 384 -20.60 -11.31 -26.98
C SER A 384 -21.44 -11.51 -25.70
N GLU A 385 -22.42 -10.63 -25.47
CA GLU A 385 -23.29 -10.73 -24.31
C GLU A 385 -24.07 -12.06 -24.27
N ARG A 386 -24.58 -12.52 -25.45
CA ARG A 386 -25.26 -13.81 -25.57
C ARG A 386 -24.34 -14.96 -25.17
N ALA A 387 -23.08 -14.94 -25.64
CA ALA A 387 -22.11 -15.99 -25.31
C ALA A 387 -21.71 -15.96 -23.81
N ARG A 388 -21.60 -14.78 -23.19
CA ARG A 388 -21.37 -14.66 -21.75
C ARG A 388 -22.54 -15.15 -20.91
N LYS A 389 -23.79 -14.85 -21.30
CA LYS A 389 -24.98 -15.36 -20.63
C LYS A 389 -25.06 -16.89 -20.73
N TYR A 390 -24.75 -17.44 -21.89
CA TYR A 390 -24.68 -18.89 -22.09
C TYR A 390 -23.57 -19.52 -21.22
N ALA A 391 -22.38 -18.94 -21.23
CA ALA A 391 -21.27 -19.39 -20.40
C ALA A 391 -21.62 -19.35 -18.90
N HIS A 392 -22.34 -18.31 -18.45
CA HIS A 392 -22.84 -18.23 -17.08
C HIS A 392 -23.74 -19.43 -16.74
N THR A 393 -24.70 -19.72 -17.60
CA THR A 393 -25.67 -20.85 -17.38
C THR A 393 -24.94 -22.19 -17.34
N VAL A 394 -24.02 -22.42 -18.29
CA VAL A 394 -23.27 -23.68 -18.39
C VAL A 394 -22.31 -23.82 -17.18
N ALA A 395 -21.49 -22.81 -16.90
CA ALA A 395 -20.54 -22.86 -15.80
C ALA A 395 -21.24 -23.01 -14.44
N SER A 396 -22.36 -22.31 -14.23
CA SER A 396 -23.15 -22.43 -13.00
C SER A 396 -23.70 -23.86 -12.83
N ARG A 397 -24.26 -24.46 -13.88
CA ARG A 397 -24.78 -25.82 -13.82
C ARG A 397 -23.68 -26.84 -13.57
N GLU A 398 -22.60 -26.79 -14.32
CA GLU A 398 -21.47 -27.72 -14.17
C GLU A 398 -20.82 -27.62 -12.78
N LEU A 399 -20.60 -26.42 -12.32
CA LEU A 399 -20.04 -26.22 -10.97
C LEU A 399 -21.02 -26.73 -9.91
N HIS A 400 -22.31 -26.44 -10.02
CA HIS A 400 -23.31 -26.96 -9.10
C HIS A 400 -23.25 -28.50 -9.05
N THR A 401 -23.28 -29.17 -10.21
CA THR A 401 -23.18 -30.64 -10.31
C THR A 401 -21.89 -31.16 -9.65
N LEU A 402 -20.76 -30.50 -9.88
CA LEU A 402 -19.48 -30.86 -9.28
C LEU A 402 -19.50 -30.73 -7.75
N LEU A 403 -20.12 -29.67 -7.25
CA LEU A 403 -20.17 -29.36 -5.82
C LEU A 403 -21.18 -30.26 -5.06
N GLU A 404 -22.25 -30.76 -5.71
CA GLU A 404 -23.22 -31.68 -5.11
C GLU A 404 -22.67 -33.12 -4.92
N ARG A 405 -21.59 -33.48 -5.62
CA ARG A 405 -20.92 -34.76 -5.40
C ARG A 405 -20.38 -34.88 -4.00
N ARG A 406 -20.48 -36.06 -3.41
CA ARG A 406 -19.86 -36.38 -2.12
C ARG A 406 -18.38 -36.71 -2.36
N TRP A 407 -17.52 -35.86 -1.84
CA TRP A 407 -16.08 -36.04 -1.91
C TRP A 407 -15.56 -36.69 -0.63
N LYS A 408 -14.82 -37.79 -0.76
CA LYS A 408 -14.18 -38.49 0.38
C LYS A 408 -12.88 -37.78 0.79
N ASP A 409 -12.19 -37.21 -0.17
CA ASP A 409 -11.00 -36.40 0.13
C ASP A 409 -11.38 -35.17 0.96
N ARG A 410 -10.65 -34.97 2.07
CA ARG A 410 -10.94 -33.90 3.04
C ARG A 410 -10.78 -32.50 2.46
N ASP A 411 -9.74 -32.28 1.63
CA ASP A 411 -9.47 -30.98 1.04
C ASP A 411 -10.50 -30.67 -0.07
N ALA A 412 -10.82 -31.63 -0.90
CA ALA A 412 -11.88 -31.51 -1.90
C ALA A 412 -13.24 -31.20 -1.27
N ALA A 413 -13.63 -31.93 -0.22
CA ALA A 413 -14.86 -31.70 0.52
C ALA A 413 -14.91 -30.31 1.17
N HIS A 414 -13.80 -29.86 1.78
CA HIS A 414 -13.69 -28.54 2.38
C HIS A 414 -13.82 -27.42 1.33
N ILE A 415 -13.08 -27.49 0.23
CA ILE A 415 -13.13 -26.48 -0.84
C ILE A 415 -14.51 -26.47 -1.49
N ALA A 416 -15.14 -27.64 -1.70
CA ALA A 416 -16.50 -27.73 -2.23
C ALA A 416 -17.50 -27.01 -1.31
N ALA A 417 -17.41 -27.20 0.00
CA ALA A 417 -18.26 -26.50 0.98
C ALA A 417 -18.04 -24.98 0.93
N GLU A 418 -16.78 -24.52 0.82
CA GLU A 418 -16.45 -23.12 0.69
C GLU A 418 -17.04 -22.49 -0.58
N LEU A 419 -16.95 -23.20 -1.71
CA LEU A 419 -17.50 -22.75 -2.99
C LEU A 419 -19.05 -22.75 -3.00
N ARG A 420 -19.71 -23.73 -2.35
CA ARG A 420 -21.18 -23.73 -2.21
C ARG A 420 -21.66 -22.48 -1.48
N ARG A 421 -21.03 -22.13 -0.36
CA ARG A 421 -21.41 -20.93 0.41
C ARG A 421 -21.27 -19.64 -0.39
N ARG A 422 -20.39 -19.59 -1.39
CA ARG A 422 -20.06 -18.41 -2.21
C ARG A 422 -20.56 -18.52 -3.64
N PHE A 423 -21.38 -19.50 -3.93
CA PHE A 423 -21.81 -19.81 -5.30
C PHE A 423 -22.38 -18.59 -6.04
N GLY A 424 -23.19 -17.77 -5.36
CA GLY A 424 -23.79 -16.56 -5.94
C GLY A 424 -22.77 -15.45 -6.31
N MET A 425 -21.52 -15.54 -5.80
CA MET A 425 -20.46 -14.54 -6.06
C MET A 425 -19.46 -14.99 -7.14
N LEU A 426 -19.57 -16.22 -7.67
CA LEU A 426 -18.53 -16.76 -8.54
C LEU A 426 -18.64 -16.26 -9.99
N PHE A 427 -19.85 -16.09 -10.52
CA PHE A 427 -20.04 -15.79 -11.93
C PHE A 427 -20.67 -14.43 -12.22
N THR A 428 -20.62 -13.49 -11.27
CA THR A 428 -21.17 -12.15 -11.39
C THR A 428 -20.55 -11.37 -12.57
N PHE A 429 -19.26 -11.57 -12.84
CA PHE A 429 -18.55 -10.95 -13.96
C PHE A 429 -19.09 -11.36 -15.35
N LEU A 430 -19.67 -12.54 -15.50
CA LEU A 430 -20.29 -12.96 -16.74
C LEU A 430 -21.64 -12.28 -17.00
N ARG A 431 -22.35 -11.88 -15.92
CA ARG A 431 -23.65 -11.19 -16.00
C ARG A 431 -23.50 -9.68 -16.20
N HIS A 432 -22.40 -9.10 -15.71
CA HIS A 432 -22.18 -7.65 -15.71
C HIS A 432 -20.91 -7.30 -16.47
N ARG A 433 -21.07 -6.58 -17.58
CA ARG A 433 -19.95 -6.17 -18.44
C ARG A 433 -18.97 -5.29 -17.68
N GLY A 434 -17.66 -5.51 -17.89
CA GLY A 434 -16.59 -4.73 -17.28
C GLY A 434 -16.27 -5.07 -15.82
N VAL A 435 -16.98 -6.03 -15.21
CA VAL A 435 -16.62 -6.62 -13.92
C VAL A 435 -15.48 -7.61 -14.13
N PRO A 436 -14.33 -7.46 -13.44
CA PRO A 436 -13.25 -8.42 -13.54
C PRO A 436 -13.56 -9.69 -12.72
N TRP A 437 -13.01 -10.82 -13.13
CA TRP A 437 -13.07 -12.09 -12.40
C TRP A 437 -12.06 -12.18 -11.25
N HIS A 438 -11.18 -11.18 -11.10
CA HIS A 438 -10.11 -11.07 -10.11
C HIS A 438 -10.10 -9.70 -9.40
N ASN A 439 -9.44 -9.61 -8.24
CA ASN A 439 -9.35 -8.38 -7.46
C ASN A 439 -8.01 -7.62 -7.63
N ASN A 440 -7.26 -7.86 -8.70
CA ASN A 440 -5.93 -7.23 -8.94
C ASN A 440 -5.95 -5.70 -8.80
N ARG A 441 -7.10 -5.06 -9.03
CA ARG A 441 -7.26 -3.62 -8.92
C ARG A 441 -7.05 -3.13 -7.49
N ALA A 442 -7.67 -3.79 -6.52
CA ALA A 442 -7.51 -3.47 -5.11
C ALA A 442 -6.15 -3.98 -4.58
N GLU A 443 -5.72 -5.17 -4.99
CA GLU A 443 -4.39 -5.69 -4.64
C GLU A 443 -3.28 -4.72 -5.08
N ASN A 444 -3.34 -4.16 -6.29
CA ASN A 444 -2.39 -3.14 -6.75
C ASN A 444 -2.52 -1.82 -5.99
N ALA A 445 -3.71 -1.45 -5.54
CA ALA A 445 -3.89 -0.27 -4.70
C ALA A 445 -3.26 -0.49 -3.32
N ILE A 446 -3.49 -1.63 -2.69
CA ILE A 446 -2.95 -1.96 -1.36
C ILE A 446 -1.42 -1.98 -1.31
N ARG A 447 -0.74 -2.31 -2.43
CA ARG A 447 0.73 -2.31 -2.52
C ARG A 447 1.35 -0.96 -2.16
N GLN A 448 0.67 0.15 -2.45
CA GLN A 448 1.11 1.49 -2.04
C GLN A 448 1.15 1.62 -0.50
N GLY A 449 0.12 1.15 0.17
CA GLY A 449 0.08 1.13 1.64
C GLY A 449 1.13 0.20 2.26
N VAL A 450 1.36 -0.96 1.65
CA VAL A 450 2.43 -1.88 2.06
C VAL A 450 3.82 -1.23 1.91
N LEU A 451 4.05 -0.47 0.84
CA LEU A 451 5.29 0.31 0.65
C LEU A 451 5.50 1.28 1.81
N HIS A 452 4.50 2.11 2.12
CA HIS A 452 4.57 3.05 3.23
C HIS A 452 4.78 2.37 4.58
N ARG A 453 4.13 1.22 4.82
CA ARG A 453 4.35 0.42 6.02
C ARG A 453 5.80 -0.07 6.14
N LYS A 454 6.40 -0.55 5.05
CA LYS A 454 7.79 -1.03 5.05
C LYS A 454 8.80 0.09 5.30
N ILE A 455 8.52 1.30 4.82
CA ILE A 455 9.41 2.45 4.94
C ILE A 455 9.32 3.12 6.32
N SER A 456 8.10 3.28 6.84
CA SER A 456 7.85 4.07 8.06
C SER A 456 7.38 3.28 9.27
N GLY A 457 7.21 1.95 9.16
CA GLY A 457 6.68 1.10 10.22
C GLY A 457 5.19 1.33 10.55
N GLY A 458 4.62 2.44 10.14
CA GLY A 458 3.26 2.90 10.44
C GLY A 458 3.16 4.40 10.57
N ARG A 459 2.19 4.87 11.36
CA ARG A 459 1.99 6.29 11.68
C ARG A 459 1.97 6.49 13.20
N ARG A 460 2.55 7.59 13.67
CA ARG A 460 2.61 7.89 15.12
C ARG A 460 1.30 8.43 15.68
N THR A 461 0.42 8.98 14.85
CA THR A 461 -0.85 9.58 15.26
C THR A 461 -1.95 9.27 14.25
N TRP A 462 -3.21 9.32 14.69
CA TRP A 462 -4.38 9.19 13.82
C TRP A 462 -4.50 10.35 12.83
N ASN A 463 -4.08 11.56 13.22
CA ASN A 463 -3.97 12.67 12.28
C ASN A 463 -2.96 12.38 11.17
N GLY A 464 -1.78 11.85 11.50
CA GLY A 464 -0.79 11.42 10.51
C GLY A 464 -1.29 10.27 9.63
N ALA A 465 -2.16 9.40 10.13
CA ALA A 465 -2.83 8.38 9.34
C ALA A 465 -3.83 9.00 8.36
N HIS A 466 -4.63 9.99 8.80
CA HIS A 466 -5.54 10.73 7.93
C HIS A 466 -4.80 11.51 6.83
N VAL A 467 -3.68 12.15 7.15
CA VAL A 467 -2.80 12.81 6.16
C VAL A 467 -2.38 11.81 5.08
N LEU A 468 -1.95 10.61 5.48
CA LEU A 468 -1.55 9.58 4.53
C LEU A 468 -2.70 9.11 3.64
N GLU A 469 -3.87 8.81 4.22
CA GLU A 469 -5.02 8.33 3.44
C GLU A 469 -5.48 9.36 2.41
N CYS A 470 -5.48 10.66 2.78
CA CYS A 470 -5.85 11.75 1.91
C CYS A 470 -4.88 11.89 0.72
N ILE A 471 -3.59 12.08 0.99
CA ILE A 471 -2.56 12.29 -0.04
C ILE A 471 -2.46 11.06 -0.94
N MET A 472 -2.46 9.86 -0.37
CA MET A 472 -2.33 8.60 -1.11
C MET A 472 -3.54 8.35 -2.03
N SER A 473 -4.76 8.70 -1.59
CA SER A 473 -5.98 8.58 -2.40
C SER A 473 -5.91 9.46 -3.65
N VAL A 474 -5.50 10.72 -3.48
CA VAL A 474 -5.35 11.64 -4.60
C VAL A 474 -4.20 11.21 -5.51
N TYR A 475 -3.04 10.87 -4.95
CA TYR A 475 -1.87 10.40 -5.72
C TYR A 475 -2.20 9.19 -6.60
N ARG A 476 -2.81 8.15 -6.02
CA ARG A 476 -3.15 6.93 -6.78
C ARG A 476 -4.24 7.19 -7.80
N THR A 477 -5.14 8.12 -7.54
CA THR A 477 -6.17 8.55 -8.49
C THR A 477 -5.55 9.30 -9.68
N CYS A 478 -4.67 10.27 -9.44
CA CYS A 478 -3.92 10.96 -10.49
C CYS A 478 -3.15 9.96 -11.37
N ARG A 479 -2.44 9.00 -10.75
CA ARG A 479 -1.73 7.93 -11.49
C ARG A 479 -2.66 7.11 -12.40
N LYS A 480 -3.87 6.78 -11.93
CA LYS A 480 -4.86 6.06 -12.75
C LYS A 480 -5.38 6.89 -13.91
N ARG A 481 -5.55 8.18 -13.71
CA ARG A 481 -6.07 9.12 -14.72
C ARG A 481 -5.00 9.68 -15.63
N LYS A 482 -3.72 9.34 -15.40
CA LYS A 482 -2.56 9.93 -16.07
C LYS A 482 -2.47 11.46 -15.86
N GLU A 483 -2.96 11.96 -14.73
CA GLU A 483 -2.87 13.35 -14.30
C GLU A 483 -1.56 13.58 -13.53
N ASP A 484 -0.99 14.80 -13.66
CA ASP A 484 0.17 15.19 -12.87
C ASP A 484 -0.24 15.47 -11.43
N PHE A 485 0.24 14.63 -10.51
CA PHE A 485 -0.04 14.76 -9.08
C PHE A 485 0.54 16.05 -8.49
N ARG A 486 1.74 16.47 -8.89
CA ARG A 486 2.35 17.69 -8.37
C ARG A 486 1.58 18.93 -8.81
N ALA A 487 1.18 18.98 -10.07
CA ALA A 487 0.33 20.04 -10.59
C ALA A 487 -1.03 20.07 -9.87
N THR A 488 -1.62 18.90 -9.58
CA THR A 488 -2.86 18.76 -8.82
C THR A 488 -2.71 19.31 -7.40
N VAL A 489 -1.64 18.94 -6.68
CA VAL A 489 -1.33 19.45 -5.34
C VAL A 489 -1.13 20.96 -5.39
N LEU A 490 -0.30 21.45 -6.30
CA LEU A 490 0.01 22.87 -6.42
C LEU A 490 -1.25 23.70 -6.68
N SER A 491 -2.15 23.23 -7.53
CA SER A 491 -3.42 23.92 -7.81
C SER A 491 -4.36 23.95 -6.60
N SER A 492 -4.23 23.00 -5.67
CA SER A 492 -4.99 22.95 -4.43
C SER A 492 -4.39 23.84 -3.33
N LEU A 493 -3.05 23.96 -3.30
CA LEU A 493 -2.33 24.78 -2.33
C LEU A 493 -2.44 26.28 -2.60
N VAL A 494 -2.55 26.66 -3.88
CA VAL A 494 -2.43 28.06 -4.31
C VAL A 494 -3.68 28.50 -5.03
N ARG A 495 -4.30 29.59 -4.52
CA ARG A 495 -5.46 30.24 -5.14
C ARG A 495 -5.06 31.60 -5.71
N GLY A 496 -5.60 31.95 -6.90
CA GLY A 496 -5.44 33.27 -7.51
C GLY A 496 -4.02 33.58 -8.03
N GLY A 497 -3.70 34.83 -8.24
CA GLY A 497 -2.47 35.32 -8.91
C GLY A 497 -1.13 34.99 -8.24
N TYR A 498 -1.14 34.44 -7.01
CA TYR A 498 0.08 33.94 -6.38
C TYR A 498 0.67 32.73 -7.14
N ARG A 499 -0.19 31.88 -7.70
CA ARG A 499 0.27 30.74 -8.53
C ARG A 499 1.06 31.21 -9.76
N GLU A 500 0.55 32.18 -10.47
CA GLU A 500 1.20 32.73 -11.65
C GLU A 500 2.55 33.33 -11.31
N ARG A 501 2.63 34.08 -10.20
CA ARG A 501 3.88 34.70 -9.75
C ARG A 501 4.96 33.68 -9.35
N ILE A 502 4.62 32.62 -8.64
CA ILE A 502 5.61 31.60 -8.22
C ILE A 502 6.08 30.71 -9.37
N THR A 503 5.25 30.54 -10.43
CA THR A 503 5.65 29.77 -11.62
C THR A 503 6.51 30.58 -12.57
N GLN A 504 6.52 31.92 -12.43
CA GLN A 504 7.33 32.88 -13.22
C GLN A 504 8.60 33.32 -12.50
N LEU A 505 8.87 32.79 -11.27
CA LEU A 505 10.14 33.10 -10.61
C LEU A 505 11.30 32.65 -11.49
N PRO A 506 12.29 33.53 -11.73
CA PRO A 506 13.45 33.20 -12.54
C PRO A 506 14.16 31.99 -11.94
N VAL A 507 14.42 31.00 -12.77
CA VAL A 507 15.33 29.90 -12.40
C VAL A 507 16.71 30.51 -12.46
N PRO A 508 17.48 30.58 -11.34
CA PRO A 508 18.80 31.15 -11.31
C PRO A 508 19.79 30.35 -12.17
#